data_0e147545609ed998cfde69aed37fb2df
#
_entry.id   0e147545609ed998cfde69aed37fb2df
#
_cell.length_a   1.000
_cell.length_b   1.000
_cell.length_c   1.000
_cell.angle_alpha   90.00
_cell.angle_beta   90.00
_cell.angle_gamma   90.00
#
_symmetry.space_group_name_H-M   'P 1'
#
loop_
_entity.id
_entity.type
_entity.pdbx_description
1 polymer ?
#
loop_
_entity_poly.entity_id
_entity_poly.type
_entity_poly.pdbx_seq_one_letter_code
_entity_poly.pdbx_strand_id
1 'polypeptide(L)' 'MRYSNGKKVELGDKIDLGDGDTAIIVGIIDENLYSEEYPKSDWEYLKSGLLMLTRDSTLLHYPKIEDEIKIISRKAK' A
#
# COMPACT_ATOMS: atom_id res chain seq x y z
N MET A 1 -7.72 5.68 -4.60
CA MET A 1 -7.99 4.42 -3.87
C MET A 1 -8.23 4.74 -2.42
N ARG A 2 -9.22 4.08 -1.81
CA ARG A 2 -9.64 4.39 -0.44
C ARG A 2 -9.80 3.13 0.39
N TYR A 3 -9.55 3.27 1.69
CA TYR A 3 -9.84 2.21 2.66
C TYR A 3 -11.35 2.07 2.87
N SER A 4 -11.78 0.99 3.52
CA SER A 4 -13.19 0.74 3.80
C SER A 4 -13.85 1.85 4.64
N ASN A 5 -13.05 2.58 5.43
CA ASN A 5 -13.54 3.70 6.23
C ASN A 5 -13.62 5.02 5.45
N GLY A 6 -13.34 5.02 4.17
CA GLY A 6 -13.41 6.18 3.31
C GLY A 6 -12.14 7.03 3.24
N LYS A 7 -11.14 6.77 4.06
CA LYS A 7 -9.89 7.53 4.02
C LYS A 7 -9.08 7.17 2.78
N LYS A 8 -8.47 8.19 2.17
CA LYS A 8 -7.63 7.98 1.00
C LYS A 8 -6.33 7.28 1.38
N VAL A 9 -5.92 6.31 0.56
CA VAL A 9 -4.65 5.61 0.74
C VAL A 9 -3.50 6.54 0.36
N GLU A 10 -2.45 6.56 1.18
CA GLU A 10 -1.26 7.39 0.93
C GLU A 10 0.01 6.58 1.15
N LEU A 11 1.08 6.98 0.46
CA LEU A 11 2.38 6.35 0.67
C LEU A 11 2.83 6.52 2.12
N GLY A 12 3.38 5.46 2.67
CA GLY A 12 3.85 5.46 4.06
C GLY A 12 2.81 5.07 5.08
N ASP A 13 1.55 4.87 4.67
CA ASP A 13 0.53 4.40 5.57
C ASP A 13 0.90 3.02 6.11
N LYS A 14 0.75 2.83 7.43
CA LYS A 14 0.87 1.51 8.03
C LYS A 14 -0.50 0.89 8.12
N ILE A 15 -0.64 -0.32 7.62
CA ILE A 15 -1.92 -1.00 7.52
C ILE A 15 -1.90 -2.35 8.21
N ASP A 16 -3.08 -2.79 8.62
CA ASP A 16 -3.35 -4.12 9.15
C ASP A 16 -3.91 -4.96 8.00
N LEU A 17 -3.30 -6.11 7.76
CA LEU A 17 -3.72 -7.01 6.68
C LEU A 17 -4.88 -7.93 7.06
N GLY A 18 -5.36 -7.83 8.31
CA GLY A 18 -6.53 -8.58 8.75
C GLY A 18 -6.22 -9.88 9.48
N ASP A 19 -4.98 -10.31 9.50
CA ASP A 19 -4.56 -11.57 10.13
C ASP A 19 -3.47 -11.36 11.19
N GLY A 20 -3.33 -10.14 11.67
CA GLY A 20 -2.30 -9.78 12.65
C GLY A 20 -1.01 -9.29 12.03
N ASP A 21 -0.85 -9.42 10.72
CA ASP A 21 0.31 -8.87 10.02
C ASP A 21 0.07 -7.43 9.62
N THR A 22 1.17 -6.67 9.53
CA THR A 22 1.13 -5.27 9.12
C THR A 22 2.02 -5.05 7.91
N ALA A 23 1.76 -3.97 7.19
CA ALA A 23 2.55 -3.59 6.02
C ALA A 23 2.57 -2.08 5.88
N ILE A 24 3.52 -1.59 5.07
CA ILE A 24 3.63 -0.17 4.74
C ILE A 24 3.31 -0.01 3.26
N ILE A 25 2.49 0.97 2.92
CA ILE A 25 2.18 1.28 1.52
C ILE A 25 3.42 1.92 0.88
N VAL A 26 3.97 1.27 -0.13
CA VAL A 26 5.15 1.78 -0.86
C VAL A 26 4.85 2.13 -2.30
N GLY A 27 3.65 1.83 -2.79
CA GLY A 27 3.23 2.23 -4.13
C GLY A 27 1.72 2.20 -4.28
N ILE A 28 1.18 3.19 -4.98
CA ILE A 28 -0.24 3.26 -5.34
C ILE A 28 -0.27 3.40 -6.85
N ILE A 29 -0.34 2.27 -7.53
CA ILE A 29 -0.15 2.20 -8.98
C ILE A 29 -1.25 2.97 -9.71
N ASP A 30 -2.49 2.86 -9.23
CA ASP A 30 -3.64 3.57 -9.83
C ASP A 30 -3.44 5.08 -9.87
N GLU A 31 -2.65 5.63 -8.96
CA GLU A 31 -2.45 7.08 -8.83
C GLU A 31 -1.04 7.51 -9.23
N ASN A 32 -0.25 6.61 -9.78
CA ASN A 32 1.15 6.88 -10.16
C ASN A 32 2.02 7.39 -9.00
N LEU A 33 1.76 6.89 -7.79
CA LEU A 33 2.52 7.24 -6.61
C LEU A 33 3.44 6.09 -6.23
N TYR A 34 4.73 6.37 -6.11
CA TYR A 34 5.74 5.35 -5.81
C TYR A 34 6.77 5.93 -4.85
N SER A 35 7.21 5.12 -3.88
CA SER A 35 8.30 5.53 -3.00
C SER A 35 9.62 5.43 -3.75
N GLU A 36 10.67 6.09 -3.24
CA GLU A 36 11.97 6.10 -3.90
C GLU A 36 12.56 4.72 -4.10
N GLU A 37 12.33 3.82 -3.16
CA GLU A 37 12.87 2.46 -3.20
C GLU A 37 12.12 1.56 -4.16
N TYR A 38 10.94 1.98 -4.62
CA TYR A 38 10.08 1.20 -5.51
C TYR A 38 9.61 2.08 -6.66
N PRO A 39 10.52 2.44 -7.57
CA PRO A 39 10.23 3.43 -8.60
C PRO A 39 9.21 2.94 -9.63
N LYS A 40 8.50 3.88 -10.21
CA LYS A 40 7.48 3.63 -11.21
C LYS A 40 7.97 2.73 -12.35
N SER A 41 9.19 2.98 -12.83
CA SER A 41 9.74 2.23 -13.97
C SER A 41 9.81 0.73 -13.72
N ASP A 42 9.96 0.32 -12.46
CA ASP A 42 10.05 -1.10 -12.10
C ASP A 42 8.68 -1.74 -11.92
N TRP A 43 7.65 -0.96 -11.57
CA TRP A 43 6.39 -1.52 -11.08
C TRP A 43 5.15 -1.14 -11.90
N GLU A 44 5.26 -0.16 -12.80
CA GLU A 44 4.10 0.29 -13.58
C GLU A 44 3.49 -0.79 -14.47
N TYR A 45 4.25 -1.83 -14.78
CA TYR A 45 3.74 -2.93 -15.59
C TYR A 45 2.57 -3.66 -14.95
N LEU A 46 2.41 -3.53 -13.64
CA LEU A 46 1.29 -4.11 -12.91
C LEU A 46 -0.03 -3.40 -13.19
N LYS A 47 0.02 -2.16 -13.66
CA LYS A 47 -1.08 -1.33 -14.15
C LYS A 47 -2.05 -0.83 -13.11
N SER A 48 -2.28 -1.56 -12.03
CA SER A 48 -3.20 -1.12 -10.98
C SER A 48 -2.87 -1.76 -9.64
N GLY A 49 -3.43 -1.21 -8.59
CA GLY A 49 -3.35 -1.77 -7.26
C GLY A 49 -2.36 -1.09 -6.35
N LEU A 50 -2.02 -1.79 -5.27
CA LEU A 50 -1.13 -1.31 -4.23
C LEU A 50 0.11 -2.17 -4.14
N LEU A 51 1.25 -1.54 -3.84
CA LEU A 51 2.45 -2.23 -3.41
C LEU A 51 2.61 -2.00 -1.91
N MET A 52 2.85 -3.07 -1.17
CA MET A 52 2.96 -3.02 0.28
C MET A 52 4.17 -3.83 0.72
N LEU A 53 4.90 -3.31 1.71
CA LEU A 53 6.07 -3.98 2.25
C LEU A 53 5.74 -4.44 3.67
N THR A 54 5.80 -5.75 3.90
CA THR A 54 5.53 -6.32 5.21
C THR A 54 6.72 -6.11 6.14
N ARG A 55 6.51 -6.33 7.44
CA ARG A 55 7.58 -6.13 8.44
C ARG A 55 8.75 -7.10 8.27
N ASP A 56 8.55 -8.21 7.58
CA ASP A 56 9.63 -9.16 7.28
C ASP A 56 10.23 -8.92 5.87
N SER A 57 9.99 -7.74 5.32
CA SER A 57 10.55 -7.29 4.04
C SER A 57 10.00 -8.03 2.81
N THR A 58 8.82 -8.61 2.93
CA THR A 58 8.14 -9.22 1.78
C THR A 58 7.32 -8.16 1.07
N LEU A 59 7.48 -8.05 -0.25
CA LEU A 59 6.71 -7.11 -1.05
C LEU A 59 5.44 -7.79 -1.57
N LEU A 60 4.29 -7.17 -1.32
CA LEU A 60 2.99 -7.68 -1.75
C LEU A 60 2.37 -6.74 -2.78
N HIS A 61 1.61 -7.31 -3.70
CA HIS A 61 0.82 -6.55 -4.65
C HIS A 61 -0.64 -6.96 -4.51
N TYR A 62 -1.49 -5.99 -4.19
CA TYR A 62 -2.94 -6.21 -4.13
C TYR A 62 -3.60 -5.39 -5.24
N PRO A 63 -4.38 -6.00 -6.13
CA PRO A 63 -5.01 -5.26 -7.22
C PRO A 63 -6.08 -4.27 -6.73
N LYS A 64 -6.62 -4.47 -5.53
CA LYS A 64 -7.57 -3.55 -4.91
C LYS A 64 -7.52 -3.69 -3.40
N ILE A 65 -8.09 -2.71 -2.70
CA ILE A 65 -8.22 -2.74 -1.24
C ILE A 65 -9.30 -3.75 -0.86
N GLU A 66 -8.93 -4.71 -0.01
CA GLU A 66 -9.89 -5.63 0.59
C GLU A 66 -10.50 -5.00 1.85
N ASP A 67 -11.72 -5.42 2.22
CA ASP A 67 -12.43 -4.84 3.36
C ASP A 67 -11.70 -5.06 4.69
N GLU A 68 -10.95 -6.14 4.84
CA GLU A 68 -10.20 -6.42 6.05
C GLU A 68 -8.92 -5.59 6.17
N ILE A 69 -8.50 -4.89 5.12
CA ILE A 69 -7.33 -4.03 5.18
C ILE A 69 -7.72 -2.71 5.84
N LYS A 70 -7.07 -2.38 6.96
CA LYS A 70 -7.38 -1.18 7.73
C LYS A 70 -6.14 -0.36 8.00
N ILE A 71 -6.27 0.95 7.96
CA ILE A 71 -5.16 1.83 8.30
C ILE A 71 -4.94 1.83 9.82
N ILE A 72 -3.68 1.64 10.22
CA ILE A 72 -3.28 1.70 11.63
C ILE A 72 -2.78 3.09 11.97
N SER A 73 -1.88 3.62 11.14
CA SER A 73 -1.29 4.94 11.36
C SER A 73 -0.78 5.50 10.04
N ARG A 74 -0.55 6.80 10.05
CA ARG A 74 -0.03 7.51 8.88
C ARG A 74 1.31 8.11 9.24
N LYS A 75 2.32 7.83 8.42
CA LYS A 75 3.65 8.36 8.66
C LYS A 75 3.65 9.87 8.51
N ALA A 76 4.19 10.56 9.50
CA ALA A 76 4.40 12.00 9.41
C ALA A 76 5.54 12.28 8.43
N LYS A 77 5.40 13.33 7.67
CA LYS A 77 6.44 13.78 6.76
C LYS A 77 7.19 14.95 7.36
#